data_61db9f72322bcb5502ad40b2172f73cc
#
_entry.id   61db9f72322bcb5502ad40b2172f73cc
#
_cell.length_a   1.000
_cell.length_b   1.000
_cell.length_c   1.000
_cell.angle_alpha   90.00
_cell.angle_beta   90.00
_cell.angle_gamma   90.00
#
_symmetry.space_group_name_H-M   'P 1'
#
loop_
_entity.id
_entity.type
_entity.pdbx_description
1 polymer ?
#
loop_
_entity_poly.entity_id
_entity_poly.type
_entity_poly.pdbx_seq_one_letter_code
_entity_poly.pdbx_strand_id
1 'polypeptide(L)'
;MTVTTPENDKHLIDHNYDGIQEYDHPLPRWWVYLFYATIVYSVLYYLNVPGVGIGKGREANYEADVAAWKAAHPTPTGGASSEQLAALATDKEALVGGKQVFTANCASCHRADGGGGIGPNLTDRFWVHGGTLPDIHKIIDQGVLAKGMPNWGKLLKPDQVNAVTVFVASLTGTNPPNPKAPEGVPPTP
;
A
#
# COMPACT_ATOMS: atom_id res chain seq x y z
N MET A 1 -61.80 -24.95 -18.64
CA MET A 1 -61.13 -24.08 -19.62
C MET A 1 -60.11 -24.95 -20.34
N THR A 2 -60.48 -25.35 -21.55
CA THR A 2 -59.59 -26.14 -22.47
C THR A 2 -58.53 -25.19 -22.99
N VAL A 3 -57.32 -25.33 -22.52
CA VAL A 3 -56.13 -24.68 -23.11
C VAL A 3 -55.94 -25.35 -24.49
N THR A 4 -56.40 -24.69 -25.53
CA THR A 4 -56.02 -25.07 -26.90
C THR A 4 -54.55 -24.76 -27.11
N THR A 5 -53.71 -25.77 -27.03
CA THR A 5 -52.33 -25.72 -27.54
C THR A 5 -52.40 -25.41 -29.02
N PRO A 6 -51.77 -24.37 -29.51
CA PRO A 6 -51.65 -24.13 -30.94
C PRO A 6 -50.72 -25.20 -31.53
N GLU A 7 -51.36 -26.19 -32.18
CA GLU A 7 -50.77 -27.38 -32.79
C GLU A 7 -49.84 -27.09 -33.99
N ASN A 8 -49.44 -25.85 -34.21
CA ASN A 8 -48.61 -25.46 -35.35
C ASN A 8 -47.78 -24.17 -35.10
N ASP A 9 -47.25 -23.99 -33.94
CA ASP A 9 -46.32 -22.87 -33.71
C ASP A 9 -44.88 -23.30 -34.13
N LYS A 10 -44.43 -22.79 -35.26
CA LYS A 10 -43.12 -23.10 -35.86
C LYS A 10 -41.90 -22.75 -34.95
N HIS A 11 -42.15 -22.05 -33.89
CA HIS A 11 -41.10 -21.61 -32.94
C HIS A 11 -41.09 -22.44 -31.67
N LEU A 12 -42.02 -23.38 -31.49
CA LEU A 12 -42.07 -24.25 -30.34
C LEU A 12 -41.04 -25.38 -30.50
N ILE A 13 -40.14 -25.53 -29.53
CA ILE A 13 -39.13 -26.59 -29.53
C ILE A 13 -39.78 -27.91 -29.10
N ASP A 14 -39.47 -29.02 -29.78
CA ASP A 14 -40.09 -30.32 -29.57
C ASP A 14 -39.81 -30.97 -28.19
N HIS A 15 -38.85 -30.52 -27.44
CA HIS A 15 -38.60 -31.11 -26.15
C HIS A 15 -39.35 -30.39 -25.03
N ASN A 16 -39.72 -31.19 -24.02
CA ASN A 16 -40.51 -30.78 -22.87
C ASN A 16 -39.73 -31.14 -21.61
N TYR A 17 -39.49 -30.11 -20.76
CA TYR A 17 -38.89 -30.29 -19.46
C TYR A 17 -39.98 -30.10 -18.39
N ASP A 18 -40.38 -31.16 -17.72
CA ASP A 18 -41.38 -31.15 -16.63
C ASP A 18 -42.71 -30.45 -17.02
N GLY A 19 -43.15 -30.60 -18.27
CA GLY A 19 -44.38 -29.97 -18.74
C GLY A 19 -44.21 -28.56 -19.33
N ILE A 20 -42.99 -28.05 -19.38
CA ILE A 20 -42.67 -26.71 -19.91
C ILE A 20 -42.04 -26.89 -21.33
N GLN A 21 -42.60 -26.23 -22.31
CA GLN A 21 -42.06 -26.12 -23.64
C GLN A 21 -41.52 -24.70 -23.85
N GLU A 22 -40.43 -24.58 -24.57
CA GLU A 22 -39.74 -23.31 -24.85
C GLU A 22 -39.95 -22.88 -26.30
N TYR A 23 -39.92 -21.56 -26.51
CA TYR A 23 -40.00 -20.98 -27.85
C TYR A 23 -38.61 -20.61 -28.35
N ASP A 24 -38.24 -21.06 -29.54
CA ASP A 24 -37.03 -20.66 -30.25
C ASP A 24 -37.27 -19.34 -31.01
N HIS A 25 -37.17 -18.24 -30.33
CA HIS A 25 -37.21 -16.92 -30.93
C HIS A 25 -35.80 -16.41 -31.26
N PRO A 26 -35.55 -15.92 -32.47
CA PRO A 26 -34.27 -15.34 -32.79
C PRO A 26 -34.00 -14.13 -31.89
N LEU A 27 -32.73 -13.98 -31.48
CA LEU A 27 -32.28 -12.83 -30.68
C LEU A 27 -32.60 -11.50 -31.38
N PRO A 28 -32.97 -10.45 -30.64
CA PRO A 28 -33.21 -9.15 -31.24
C PRO A 28 -32.01 -8.66 -32.05
N ARG A 29 -32.22 -8.15 -33.26
CA ARG A 29 -31.14 -7.74 -34.17
C ARG A 29 -30.17 -6.72 -33.50
N TRP A 30 -30.73 -5.78 -32.73
CA TRP A 30 -29.89 -4.81 -32.06
C TRP A 30 -28.93 -5.46 -31.07
N TRP A 31 -29.36 -6.53 -30.38
CA TRP A 31 -28.53 -7.28 -29.44
C TRP A 31 -27.40 -8.03 -30.20
N VAL A 32 -27.73 -8.68 -31.29
CA VAL A 32 -26.74 -9.38 -32.13
C VAL A 32 -25.68 -8.40 -32.67
N TYR A 33 -26.12 -7.23 -33.14
CA TYR A 33 -25.18 -6.17 -33.58
C TYR A 33 -24.28 -5.68 -32.46
N LEU A 34 -24.84 -5.45 -31.28
CA LEU A 34 -24.07 -5.07 -30.11
C LEU A 34 -23.02 -6.13 -29.73
N PHE A 35 -23.43 -7.40 -29.78
CA PHE A 35 -22.53 -8.53 -29.50
C PHE A 35 -21.35 -8.56 -30.47
N TYR A 36 -21.58 -8.47 -31.76
CA TYR A 36 -20.49 -8.40 -32.74
C TYR A 36 -19.65 -7.12 -32.60
N ALA A 37 -20.26 -6.01 -32.30
CA ALA A 37 -19.53 -4.78 -32.06
C ALA A 37 -18.55 -4.90 -30.86
N THR A 38 -18.97 -5.58 -29.78
CA THR A 38 -18.08 -5.83 -28.62
C THR A 38 -16.94 -6.77 -28.96
N ILE A 39 -17.15 -7.78 -29.83
CA ILE A 39 -16.07 -8.66 -30.29
C ILE A 39 -15.05 -7.87 -31.13
N VAL A 40 -15.51 -7.06 -32.06
CA VAL A 40 -14.62 -6.21 -32.88
C VAL A 40 -13.86 -5.22 -31.99
N TYR A 41 -14.57 -4.57 -31.07
CA TYR A 41 -13.95 -3.66 -30.10
C TYR A 41 -12.87 -4.37 -29.26
N SER A 42 -13.14 -5.59 -28.78
CA SER A 42 -12.18 -6.36 -27.98
C SER A 42 -10.89 -6.66 -28.74
N VAL A 43 -11.02 -7.01 -30.04
CA VAL A 43 -9.85 -7.25 -30.89
C VAL A 43 -9.05 -5.97 -31.10
N LEU A 44 -9.71 -4.84 -31.40
CA LEU A 44 -9.05 -3.56 -31.60
C LEU A 44 -8.38 -3.07 -30.30
N TYR A 45 -9.03 -3.30 -29.16
CA TYR A 45 -8.50 -3.00 -27.84
C TYR A 45 -7.25 -3.82 -27.52
N TYR A 46 -7.32 -5.14 -27.78
CA TYR A 46 -6.19 -6.06 -27.58
C TYR A 46 -4.98 -5.69 -28.44
N LEU A 47 -5.23 -5.34 -29.71
CA LEU A 47 -4.19 -4.91 -30.65
C LEU A 47 -3.68 -3.47 -30.36
N ASN A 48 -4.23 -2.83 -29.36
CA ASN A 48 -3.84 -1.49 -28.94
C ASN A 48 -3.92 -0.43 -30.06
N VAL A 49 -4.99 -0.51 -30.86
CA VAL A 49 -5.20 0.41 -31.98
C VAL A 49 -5.36 1.85 -31.44
N PRO A 50 -4.68 2.84 -32.03
CA PRO A 50 -4.79 4.24 -31.60
C PRO A 50 -6.24 4.74 -31.51
N GLY A 51 -6.62 5.31 -30.38
CA GLY A 51 -7.97 5.80 -30.10
C GLY A 51 -8.95 4.77 -29.53
N VAL A 52 -8.61 3.48 -29.56
CA VAL A 52 -9.44 2.40 -29.01
C VAL A 52 -8.72 1.65 -27.89
N GLY A 53 -7.42 1.41 -28.04
CA GLY A 53 -6.60 0.70 -27.07
C GLY A 53 -6.18 1.60 -25.89
N ILE A 54 -5.58 0.97 -24.89
CA ILE A 54 -5.08 1.64 -23.68
C ILE A 54 -3.74 2.37 -23.86
N GLY A 55 -3.26 2.53 -25.09
CA GLY A 55 -1.98 3.17 -25.39
C GLY A 55 -0.80 2.33 -24.90
N LYS A 56 0.07 2.92 -24.04
CA LYS A 56 1.24 2.24 -23.47
C LYS A 56 0.90 1.17 -22.42
N GLY A 57 -0.36 1.02 -22.09
CA GLY A 57 -0.83 0.17 -21.01
C GLY A 57 -1.17 0.98 -19.75
N ARG A 58 -2.07 0.41 -18.93
CA ARG A 58 -2.53 1.09 -17.69
C ARG A 58 -1.39 1.33 -16.70
N GLU A 59 -0.49 0.36 -16.59
CA GLU A 59 0.66 0.43 -15.69
C GLU A 59 1.64 1.55 -16.12
N ALA A 60 2.04 1.56 -17.39
CA ALA A 60 2.94 2.60 -17.91
C ALA A 60 2.33 4.00 -17.88
N ASN A 61 1.02 4.15 -18.10
CA ASN A 61 0.33 5.41 -17.96
C ASN A 61 0.31 5.86 -16.49
N TYR A 62 0.00 4.94 -15.57
CA TYR A 62 0.04 5.21 -14.12
C TYR A 62 1.44 5.63 -13.66
N GLU A 63 2.48 4.93 -14.09
CA GLU A 63 3.87 5.29 -13.78
C GLU A 63 4.23 6.68 -14.30
N ALA A 64 3.82 7.02 -15.53
CA ALA A 64 4.04 8.33 -16.11
C ALA A 64 3.29 9.43 -15.34
N ASP A 65 2.04 9.19 -14.95
CA ASP A 65 1.24 10.13 -14.18
C ASP A 65 1.82 10.32 -12.77
N VAL A 66 2.26 9.25 -12.12
CA VAL A 66 2.95 9.31 -10.81
C VAL A 66 4.28 10.05 -10.92
N ALA A 67 5.05 9.82 -11.99
CA ALA A 67 6.29 10.53 -12.22
C ALA A 67 6.06 12.04 -12.45
N ALA A 68 5.06 12.37 -13.26
CA ALA A 68 4.67 13.76 -13.50
C ALA A 68 4.16 14.44 -12.22
N TRP A 69 3.36 13.75 -11.43
CA TRP A 69 2.88 14.25 -10.14
C TRP A 69 4.02 14.50 -9.16
N LYS A 70 4.97 13.54 -9.03
CA LYS A 70 6.16 13.69 -8.19
C LYS A 70 7.05 14.85 -8.64
N ALA A 71 7.18 15.08 -9.96
CA ALA A 71 7.95 16.20 -10.49
C ALA A 71 7.28 17.55 -10.20
N ALA A 72 5.94 17.61 -10.27
CA ALA A 72 5.16 18.81 -9.94
C ALA A 72 5.04 19.05 -8.42
N HIS A 73 5.14 18.00 -7.63
CA HIS A 73 5.09 18.03 -6.16
C HIS A 73 6.37 17.40 -5.61
N PRO A 74 7.52 18.08 -5.75
CA PRO A 74 8.74 17.56 -5.14
C PRO A 74 8.48 17.49 -3.64
N THR A 75 8.17 16.30 -3.15
CA THR A 75 8.36 16.04 -1.73
C THR A 75 9.82 16.37 -1.48
N PRO A 76 10.14 17.03 -0.38
CA PRO A 76 11.52 17.09 0.06
C PRO A 76 12.00 15.63 0.21
N THR A 77 12.57 15.07 -0.85
CA THR A 77 13.22 13.76 -0.90
C THR A 77 14.62 13.92 -0.33
N GLY A 78 14.67 14.42 0.86
CA GLY A 78 15.77 14.37 1.73
C GLY A 78 15.15 14.02 3.05
N GLY A 79 15.22 12.78 3.45
CA GLY A 79 15.32 12.52 4.86
C GLY A 79 16.33 13.55 5.37
N ALA A 80 16.06 14.15 6.54
CA ALA A 80 16.97 15.15 7.08
C ALA A 80 18.41 14.67 6.90
N SER A 81 19.29 15.54 6.43
CA SER A 81 20.69 15.15 6.27
C SER A 81 21.24 14.66 7.61
N SER A 82 22.32 13.90 7.60
CA SER A 82 22.95 13.43 8.83
C SER A 82 23.28 14.58 9.77
N GLU A 83 23.68 15.73 9.22
CA GLU A 83 23.95 16.96 9.96
C GLU A 83 22.68 17.57 10.60
N GLN A 84 21.58 17.57 9.84
CA GLN A 84 20.29 18.06 10.36
C GLN A 84 19.76 17.16 11.47
N LEU A 85 19.84 15.83 11.33
CA LEU A 85 19.46 14.89 12.37
C LEU A 85 20.38 15.01 13.60
N ALA A 86 21.68 15.20 13.40
CA ALA A 86 22.63 15.41 14.50
C ALA A 86 22.34 16.70 15.27
N ALA A 87 21.98 17.79 14.57
CA ALA A 87 21.56 19.03 15.21
C ALA A 87 20.26 18.84 16.02
N LEU A 88 19.26 18.16 15.45
CA LEU A 88 17.99 17.86 16.15
C LEU A 88 18.18 16.93 17.35
N ALA A 89 19.19 16.05 17.34
CA ALA A 89 19.47 15.14 18.47
C ALA A 89 19.85 15.87 19.76
N THR A 90 20.32 17.13 19.66
CA THR A 90 20.63 17.98 20.79
C THR A 90 19.53 18.98 21.16
N ASP A 91 18.48 19.05 20.30
CA ASP A 91 17.35 19.96 20.51
C ASP A 91 16.32 19.35 21.47
N LYS A 92 16.08 19.98 22.59
CA LYS A 92 15.13 19.54 23.62
C LYS A 92 13.68 19.55 23.10
N GLU A 93 13.29 20.51 22.25
CA GLU A 93 11.94 20.59 21.70
C GLU A 93 11.71 19.45 20.71
N ALA A 94 12.68 19.15 19.86
CA ALA A 94 12.64 18.01 18.95
C ALA A 94 12.53 16.68 19.70
N LEU A 95 13.27 16.51 20.79
CA LEU A 95 13.19 15.29 21.61
C LEU A 95 11.83 15.15 22.32
N VAL A 96 11.26 16.24 22.83
CA VAL A 96 9.91 16.22 23.44
C VAL A 96 8.85 15.91 22.38
N GLY A 97 8.90 16.56 21.21
CA GLY A 97 8.01 16.28 20.10
C GLY A 97 8.15 14.84 19.61
N GLY A 98 9.38 14.34 19.49
CA GLY A 98 9.67 12.95 19.13
C GLY A 98 9.09 11.95 20.12
N LYS A 99 9.19 12.21 21.41
CA LYS A 99 8.57 11.40 22.47
C LYS A 99 7.04 11.34 22.33
N GLN A 100 6.41 12.46 22.01
CA GLN A 100 4.95 12.49 21.82
C GLN A 100 4.55 11.62 20.60
N VAL A 101 5.25 11.76 19.46
CA VAL A 101 5.01 10.95 18.27
C VAL A 101 5.25 9.48 18.57
N PHE A 102 6.33 9.13 19.26
CA PHE A 102 6.66 7.77 19.67
C PHE A 102 5.56 7.16 20.55
N THR A 103 5.12 7.88 21.54
CA THR A 103 4.08 7.40 22.48
C THR A 103 2.77 7.13 21.75
N ALA A 104 2.40 7.99 20.80
CA ALA A 104 1.15 7.86 20.06
C ALA A 104 1.17 6.73 19.01
N ASN A 105 2.31 6.48 18.37
CA ASN A 105 2.35 5.64 17.16
C ASN A 105 3.24 4.40 17.29
N CYS A 106 4.27 4.42 18.11
CA CYS A 106 5.32 3.40 18.16
C CYS A 106 5.24 2.52 19.42
N ALA A 107 4.77 3.10 20.52
CA ALA A 107 4.76 2.46 21.83
C ALA A 107 3.95 1.17 21.90
N SER A 108 2.92 1.01 21.07
CA SER A 108 2.11 -0.22 21.00
C SER A 108 2.94 -1.46 20.65
N CYS A 109 3.98 -1.30 19.81
CA CYS A 109 4.85 -2.38 19.39
C CYS A 109 6.20 -2.37 20.14
N HIS A 110 6.76 -1.18 20.42
CA HIS A 110 8.08 -1.03 21.02
C HIS A 110 8.07 -0.75 22.52
N ARG A 111 6.89 -0.70 23.15
CA ARG A 111 6.63 -0.24 24.53
C ARG A 111 6.92 1.26 24.70
N ALA A 112 6.31 1.87 25.70
CA ALA A 112 6.47 3.30 25.96
C ALA A 112 7.90 3.69 26.39
N ASP A 113 8.64 2.73 26.94
CA ASP A 113 10.03 2.86 27.38
C ASP A 113 11.06 2.44 26.31
N GLY A 114 10.59 1.99 25.13
CA GLY A 114 11.45 1.52 24.05
C GLY A 114 12.03 0.11 24.26
N GLY A 115 11.73 -0.56 25.36
CA GLY A 115 12.31 -1.85 25.74
C GLY A 115 11.90 -3.04 24.89
N GLY A 116 11.04 -2.85 23.89
CA GLY A 116 10.61 -3.88 22.98
C GLY A 116 9.42 -4.72 23.49
N GLY A 117 8.60 -5.14 22.56
CA GLY A 117 7.43 -5.98 22.80
C GLY A 117 7.20 -6.84 21.56
N ILE A 118 6.19 -6.51 20.73
CA ILE A 118 6.03 -7.09 19.39
C ILE A 118 7.22 -6.68 18.53
N GLY A 119 7.57 -5.39 18.54
CA GLY A 119 8.78 -4.86 17.90
C GLY A 119 10.04 -5.14 18.70
N PRO A 120 11.24 -4.92 18.09
CA PRO A 120 12.51 -5.07 18.77
C PRO A 120 12.72 -4.06 19.89
N ASN A 121 13.67 -4.37 20.77
CA ASN A 121 14.20 -3.46 21.76
C ASN A 121 14.97 -2.32 21.06
N LEU A 122 14.67 -1.07 21.42
CA LEU A 122 15.30 0.14 20.86
C LEU A 122 16.29 0.77 21.84
N THR A 123 16.49 0.16 23.01
CA THR A 123 17.33 0.71 24.06
C THR A 123 18.71 0.07 24.13
N ASP A 124 18.88 -1.07 23.48
CA ASP A 124 20.17 -1.76 23.41
C ASP A 124 21.04 -1.27 22.22
N ARG A 125 22.21 -1.86 22.07
CA ARG A 125 23.16 -1.53 21.00
C ARG A 125 23.02 -2.39 19.75
N PHE A 126 22.05 -3.29 19.71
CA PHE A 126 21.87 -4.23 18.63
C PHE A 126 20.79 -3.74 17.67
N TRP A 127 21.14 -3.62 16.40
CA TRP A 127 20.24 -3.10 15.38
C TRP A 127 20.06 -4.09 14.23
N VAL A 128 18.81 -4.33 13.86
CA VAL A 128 18.49 -5.25 12.76
C VAL A 128 18.77 -4.62 11.40
N HIS A 129 18.60 -3.29 11.31
CA HIS A 129 18.66 -2.56 10.03
C HIS A 129 19.65 -1.39 10.03
N GLY A 130 20.63 -1.41 10.94
CA GLY A 130 21.55 -0.29 11.15
C GLY A 130 21.09 0.66 12.26
N GLY A 131 22.05 1.21 12.98
CA GLY A 131 21.83 2.04 14.17
C GLY A 131 22.29 3.48 14.03
N THR A 132 22.71 3.92 12.84
CA THR A 132 23.04 5.33 12.62
C THR A 132 21.75 6.14 12.47
N LEU A 133 21.80 7.45 12.74
CA LEU A 133 20.66 8.34 12.57
C LEU A 133 20.00 8.21 11.18
N PRO A 134 20.76 8.19 10.08
CA PRO A 134 20.18 7.94 8.76
C PRO A 134 19.52 6.58 8.60
N ASP A 135 20.08 5.52 9.21
CA ASP A 135 19.49 4.19 9.14
C ASP A 135 18.15 4.13 9.89
N ILE A 136 18.12 4.65 11.12
CA ILE A 136 16.91 4.75 11.93
C ILE A 136 15.84 5.57 11.20
N HIS A 137 16.22 6.72 10.65
CA HIS A 137 15.34 7.56 9.87
C HIS A 137 14.75 6.80 8.66
N LYS A 138 15.60 6.13 7.89
CA LYS A 138 15.20 5.35 6.72
C LYS A 138 14.19 4.26 7.09
N ILE A 139 14.42 3.54 8.18
CA ILE A 139 13.52 2.47 8.64
C ILE A 139 12.18 3.03 9.13
N ILE A 140 12.18 4.14 9.82
CA ILE A 140 10.93 4.81 10.22
C ILE A 140 10.19 5.32 8.98
N ASP A 141 10.88 5.98 8.08
CA ASP A 141 10.30 6.53 6.85
C ASP A 141 9.69 5.44 5.97
N GLN A 142 10.44 4.38 5.67
CA GLN A 142 10.04 3.32 4.73
C GLN A 142 9.24 2.19 5.37
N GLY A 143 9.35 2.01 6.69
CA GLY A 143 8.78 0.88 7.40
C GLY A 143 9.44 -0.46 7.07
N VAL A 144 8.95 -1.52 7.72
CA VAL A 144 9.31 -2.92 7.45
C VAL A 144 8.02 -3.71 7.34
N LEU A 145 7.32 -3.57 6.22
CA LEU A 145 5.97 -4.13 6.02
C LEU A 145 5.92 -5.65 6.25
N ALA A 146 6.96 -6.37 5.83
CA ALA A 146 7.06 -7.82 6.03
C ALA A 146 7.12 -8.22 7.52
N LYS A 147 7.44 -7.29 8.42
CA LYS A 147 7.47 -7.47 9.87
C LYS A 147 6.35 -6.70 10.60
N GLY A 148 5.44 -6.10 9.86
CA GLY A 148 4.30 -5.38 10.40
C GLY A 148 4.58 -3.92 10.82
N MET A 149 5.76 -3.38 10.55
CA MET A 149 6.06 -1.97 10.78
C MET A 149 5.60 -1.11 9.60
N PRO A 150 4.64 -0.19 9.79
CA PRO A 150 4.14 0.68 8.71
C PRO A 150 5.21 1.63 8.17
N ASN A 151 4.98 2.12 6.95
CA ASN A 151 5.73 3.21 6.36
C ASN A 151 5.25 4.54 6.95
N TRP A 152 5.96 5.02 7.95
CA TRP A 152 5.59 6.22 8.69
C TRP A 152 5.82 7.50 7.91
N GLY A 153 6.73 7.51 6.93
CA GLY A 153 6.93 8.65 6.05
C GLY A 153 5.72 9.01 5.18
N LYS A 154 4.76 8.08 5.02
CA LYS A 154 3.47 8.36 4.35
C LYS A 154 2.37 8.80 5.32
N LEU A 155 2.54 8.60 6.61
CA LEU A 155 1.52 8.79 7.63
C LEU A 155 1.81 10.01 8.52
N LEU A 156 3.08 10.34 8.70
CA LEU A 156 3.56 11.44 9.53
C LEU A 156 4.13 12.57 8.65
N LYS A 157 4.15 13.77 9.20
CA LYS A 157 4.87 14.90 8.57
C LYS A 157 6.37 14.68 8.65
N PRO A 158 7.18 15.21 7.72
CA PRO A 158 8.64 15.06 7.73
C PRO A 158 9.28 15.48 9.05
N ASP A 159 8.83 16.60 9.65
CA ASP A 159 9.34 17.07 10.94
C ASP A 159 9.05 16.08 12.06
N GLN A 160 7.91 15.38 12.02
CA GLN A 160 7.57 14.35 13.01
C GLN A 160 8.43 13.11 12.83
N VAL A 161 8.74 12.71 11.59
CA VAL A 161 9.66 11.60 11.29
C VAL A 161 11.06 11.94 11.81
N ASN A 162 11.54 13.16 11.56
CA ASN A 162 12.84 13.61 12.06
C ASN A 162 12.89 13.62 13.59
N ALA A 163 11.87 14.18 14.24
CA ALA A 163 11.79 14.28 15.69
C ALA A 163 11.73 12.88 16.34
N VAL A 164 10.91 11.96 15.83
CA VAL A 164 10.83 10.60 16.37
C VAL A 164 12.12 9.81 16.12
N THR A 165 12.82 10.07 15.01
CA THR A 165 14.12 9.45 14.71
C THR A 165 15.15 9.80 15.81
N VAL A 166 15.32 11.08 16.12
CA VAL A 166 16.28 11.50 17.14
C VAL A 166 15.87 11.07 18.55
N PHE A 167 14.57 10.99 18.82
CA PHE A 167 14.07 10.43 20.07
C PHE A 167 14.40 8.94 20.20
N VAL A 168 14.15 8.13 19.16
CA VAL A 168 14.50 6.69 19.13
C VAL A 168 16.00 6.50 19.35
N ALA A 169 16.83 7.29 18.67
CA ALA A 169 18.28 7.23 18.86
C ALA A 169 18.69 7.55 20.33
N SER A 170 17.98 8.46 20.99
CA SER A 170 18.23 8.83 22.37
C SER A 170 17.86 7.75 23.40
N LEU A 171 17.08 6.73 22.99
CA LEU A 171 16.73 5.60 23.87
C LEU A 171 17.89 4.64 24.07
N THR A 172 18.89 4.63 23.19
CA THR A 172 20.03 3.73 23.29
C THR A 172 20.75 3.91 24.64
N GLY A 173 20.90 2.80 25.37
CA GLY A 173 21.56 2.78 26.67
C GLY A 173 20.66 3.12 27.87
N THR A 174 19.36 3.36 27.70
CA THR A 174 18.43 3.71 28.81
C THR A 174 18.05 2.54 29.72
N ASN A 175 18.25 1.28 29.29
CA ASN A 175 18.06 0.04 30.06
C ASN A 175 16.75 -0.02 30.89
N PRO A 176 15.57 -0.02 30.24
CA PRO A 176 14.30 -0.16 30.96
C PRO A 176 14.16 -1.54 31.62
N PRO A 177 13.25 -1.71 32.60
CA PRO A 177 13.05 -3.00 33.26
C PRO A 177 12.48 -4.05 32.28
N ASN A 178 13.01 -5.29 32.38
CA ASN A 178 12.58 -6.43 31.55
C ASN A 178 12.55 -6.13 30.05
N PRO A 179 13.66 -5.69 29.44
CA PRO A 179 13.71 -5.41 28.02
C PRO A 179 13.65 -6.74 27.24
N LYS A 180 13.15 -6.67 26.00
CA LYS A 180 13.22 -7.80 25.07
C LYS A 180 14.69 -8.13 24.80
N ALA A 181 14.98 -9.40 24.59
CA ALA A 181 16.33 -9.84 24.22
C ALA A 181 16.84 -9.09 22.97
N PRO A 182 18.14 -8.80 22.92
CA PRO A 182 18.76 -8.11 21.78
C PRO A 182 18.51 -8.84 20.46
N GLU A 183 18.18 -8.09 19.43
CA GLU A 183 17.98 -8.59 18.06
C GLU A 183 18.88 -7.81 17.10
N GLY A 184 19.51 -8.51 16.15
CA GLY A 184 20.37 -7.88 15.14
C GLY A 184 21.85 -8.01 15.46
N VAL A 185 22.63 -7.07 14.93
CA VAL A 185 24.10 -7.05 15.06
C VAL A 185 24.54 -5.86 15.93
N PRO A 186 25.63 -6.02 16.71
CA PRO A 186 26.20 -4.89 17.41
C PRO A 186 26.75 -3.86 16.42
N PRO A 187 26.83 -2.58 16.81
CA PRO A 187 27.45 -1.58 15.95
C PRO A 187 28.86 -2.00 15.60
N THR A 188 29.23 -1.85 14.32
CA THR A 188 30.63 -1.97 13.88
C THR A 188 31.46 -0.88 14.59
N PRO A 189 32.63 -1.22 15.12
CA PRO A 189 33.50 -0.27 15.78
C PRO A 189 33.97 0.86 14.89
#